data_b27c07e5594ba84c14f0ca9d5ab25387
#
_entry.id   b27c07e5594ba84c14f0ca9d5ab25387
#
_cell.length_a   1.000
_cell.length_b   1.000
_cell.length_c   1.000
_cell.angle_alpha   90.00
_cell.angle_beta   90.00
_cell.angle_gamma   90.00
#
_symmetry.space_group_name_H-M   'P 1'
#
loop_
_entity.id
_entity.type
_entity.pdbx_description
1 polymer ?
#
loop_
_entity_poly.entity_id
_entity_poly.type
_entity_poly.pdbx_seq_one_letter_code
_entity_poly.pdbx_strand_id
1 'polypeptide(L)'
;MYEFRYLLDRFWVTRADHKELYFSVKRALPSYRRLVNEQLGWNLIVNESVIKLEKVPPKAMAWMGIQEFQEKLDYCLLCGMLLFLSDLDDGEQFLLSSLTETLEAILAEVQPVDWTR
;
A
#
# COMPACT_ATOMS: atom_id res chain seq x y z
N MET A 1 -5.39 -14.75 19.41
CA MET A 1 -4.97 -15.37 18.13
C MET A 1 -5.86 -15.02 16.96
N TYR A 2 -7.14 -14.85 17.18
CA TYR A 2 -8.07 -14.44 16.10
C TYR A 2 -7.71 -13.08 15.50
N GLU A 3 -7.29 -12.16 16.35
CA GLU A 3 -6.94 -10.80 15.94
C GLU A 3 -5.76 -10.78 14.97
N PHE A 4 -4.77 -11.62 15.21
CA PHE A 4 -3.61 -11.71 14.32
C PHE A 4 -3.99 -12.23 12.94
N ARG A 5 -4.94 -13.15 12.88
CA ARG A 5 -5.46 -13.67 11.62
C ARG A 5 -6.04 -12.56 10.74
N TYR A 6 -6.76 -11.62 11.35
CA TYR A 6 -7.30 -10.48 10.59
C TYR A 6 -6.21 -9.64 9.97
N LEU A 7 -5.10 -9.44 10.68
CA LEU A 7 -3.96 -8.71 10.13
C LEU A 7 -3.29 -9.46 8.97
N LEU A 8 -3.26 -10.79 9.03
CA LEU A 8 -2.71 -11.59 7.94
C LEU A 8 -3.58 -11.55 6.68
N ASP A 9 -4.88 -11.58 6.85
CA ASP A 9 -5.84 -11.65 5.74
C ASP A 9 -6.12 -10.29 5.09
N ARG A 10 -5.84 -9.18 5.76
CA ARG A 10 -6.20 -7.84 5.31
C ARG A 10 -4.97 -6.97 5.08
N PHE A 11 -5.08 -6.03 4.15
CA PHE A 11 -4.04 -5.02 3.95
C PHE A 11 -3.92 -4.11 5.17
N TRP A 12 -5.05 -3.69 5.73
CA TRP A 12 -5.11 -2.85 6.92
C TRP A 12 -6.44 -3.04 7.64
N VAL A 13 -6.45 -2.65 8.90
CA VAL A 13 -7.67 -2.56 9.71
C VAL A 13 -7.86 -1.09 10.06
N THR A 14 -8.91 -0.48 9.52
CA THR A 14 -9.19 0.94 9.73
C THR A 14 -10.21 1.13 10.84
N ARG A 15 -9.99 2.14 11.68
CA ARG A 15 -10.92 2.49 12.73
C ARG A 15 -12.27 2.96 12.18
N ALA A 16 -12.26 3.68 11.05
CA ALA A 16 -13.48 4.20 10.43
C ALA A 16 -14.41 3.10 9.95
N ASP A 17 -13.85 2.06 9.30
CA ASP A 17 -14.66 1.00 8.68
C ASP A 17 -14.98 -0.14 9.64
N HIS A 18 -14.07 -0.45 10.56
CA HIS A 18 -14.16 -1.60 11.46
C HIS A 18 -13.71 -1.24 12.86
N LYS A 19 -14.46 -0.35 13.52
CA LYS A 19 -14.09 0.20 14.82
C LYS A 19 -13.86 -0.87 15.89
N GLU A 20 -14.77 -1.84 16.01
CA GLU A 20 -14.66 -2.91 17.01
C GLU A 20 -13.45 -3.79 16.75
N LEU A 21 -13.24 -4.16 15.48
CA LEU A 21 -12.09 -4.97 15.08
C LEU A 21 -10.78 -4.20 15.33
N TYR A 22 -10.76 -2.91 14.99
CA TYR A 22 -9.59 -2.06 15.23
C TYR A 22 -9.16 -2.09 16.70
N PHE A 23 -10.10 -1.85 17.62
CA PHE A 23 -9.79 -1.85 19.05
C PHE A 23 -9.47 -3.24 19.59
N SER A 24 -10.12 -4.28 19.09
CA SER A 24 -9.82 -5.65 19.45
C SER A 24 -8.40 -6.03 19.06
N VAL A 25 -7.99 -5.72 17.83
CA VAL A 25 -6.64 -5.95 17.35
C VAL A 25 -5.64 -5.14 18.14
N LYS A 26 -5.93 -3.87 18.39
CA LYS A 26 -5.03 -2.99 19.14
C LYS A 26 -4.75 -3.51 20.54
N ARG A 27 -5.75 -4.04 21.22
CA ARG A 27 -5.58 -4.62 22.56
C ARG A 27 -4.75 -5.89 22.55
N ALA A 28 -4.80 -6.67 21.48
CA ALA A 28 -4.09 -7.92 21.36
C ALA A 28 -2.64 -7.76 20.87
N LEU A 29 -2.27 -6.61 20.32
CA LEU A 29 -0.94 -6.37 19.75
C LEU A 29 0.24 -6.70 20.67
N PRO A 30 0.23 -6.34 21.97
CA PRO A 30 1.36 -6.66 22.84
C PRO A 30 1.70 -8.15 22.88
N SER A 31 0.69 -9.02 22.69
CA SER A 31 0.88 -10.47 22.77
C SER A 31 1.73 -11.03 21.62
N TYR A 32 1.69 -10.42 20.44
CA TYR A 32 2.41 -10.96 19.28
C TYR A 32 3.30 -9.94 18.56
N ARG A 33 3.49 -8.75 19.13
CA ARG A 33 4.41 -7.76 18.56
C ARG A 33 5.83 -8.30 18.45
N ARG A 34 6.27 -9.04 19.47
CA ARG A 34 7.60 -9.66 19.49
C ARG A 34 7.74 -10.69 18.38
N LEU A 35 6.73 -11.56 18.22
CA LEU A 35 6.72 -12.56 17.14
C LEU A 35 6.89 -11.88 15.77
N VAL A 36 6.11 -10.84 15.51
CA VAL A 36 6.15 -10.13 14.23
C VAL A 36 7.52 -9.50 13.98
N ASN A 37 8.03 -8.76 14.96
CA ASN A 37 9.27 -7.99 14.77
C ASN A 37 10.52 -8.86 14.77
N GLU A 38 10.62 -9.82 15.70
CA GLU A 38 11.83 -10.60 15.90
C GLU A 38 11.89 -11.86 15.05
N GLN A 39 10.78 -12.57 14.92
CA GLN A 39 10.76 -13.86 14.22
C GLN A 39 10.38 -13.73 12.74
N LEU A 40 9.39 -12.89 12.43
CA LEU A 40 8.96 -12.68 11.04
C LEU A 40 9.72 -11.55 10.36
N GLY A 41 10.27 -10.62 11.12
CA GLY A 41 10.97 -9.46 10.56
C GLY A 41 10.07 -8.48 9.83
N TRP A 42 8.77 -8.53 10.09
CA TRP A 42 7.79 -7.64 9.48
C TRP A 42 7.56 -6.40 10.33
N ASN A 43 7.19 -5.29 9.69
CA ASN A 43 6.86 -4.06 10.38
C ASN A 43 5.37 -4.02 10.71
N LEU A 44 5.07 -3.51 11.90
CA LEU A 44 3.71 -3.30 12.36
C LEU A 44 3.47 -1.81 12.51
N ILE A 45 2.56 -1.28 11.72
CA ILE A 45 2.20 0.14 11.73
C ILE A 45 0.92 0.29 12.54
N VAL A 46 0.96 1.11 13.60
CA VAL A 46 -0.20 1.38 14.45
C VAL A 46 -0.30 2.87 14.67
N ASN A 47 -1.45 3.44 14.30
CA ASN A 47 -1.76 4.83 14.62
C ASN A 47 -3.23 4.94 15.02
N GLU A 48 -3.73 6.16 15.19
CA GLU A 48 -5.12 6.38 15.65
C GLU A 48 -6.19 5.94 14.66
N SER A 49 -5.85 5.82 13.38
CA SER A 49 -6.81 5.51 12.32
C SER A 49 -6.64 4.14 11.70
N VAL A 50 -5.45 3.54 11.77
CA VAL A 50 -5.20 2.29 11.05
C VAL A 50 -4.18 1.41 11.76
N ILE A 51 -4.33 0.11 11.61
CA ILE A 51 -3.34 -0.89 11.97
C ILE A 51 -3.01 -1.67 10.70
N LYS A 52 -1.72 -1.76 10.38
CA LYS A 52 -1.26 -2.46 9.19
C LYS A 52 -0.06 -3.33 9.52
N LEU A 53 -0.11 -4.57 9.06
CA LEU A 53 1.03 -5.47 9.08
C LEU A 53 1.67 -5.49 7.70
N GLU A 54 2.89 -4.98 7.59
CA GLU A 54 3.65 -5.00 6.34
C GLU A 54 4.26 -6.39 6.13
N LYS A 55 3.59 -7.19 5.34
CA LYS A 55 4.01 -8.56 5.05
C LYS A 55 4.99 -8.58 3.89
N VAL A 56 6.23 -8.95 4.17
CA VAL A 56 7.29 -8.98 3.15
C VAL A 56 7.64 -10.44 2.89
N PRO A 57 7.32 -10.99 1.71
CA PRO A 57 7.66 -12.37 1.40
C PRO A 57 9.18 -12.54 1.21
N PRO A 58 9.74 -13.71 1.55
CA PRO A 58 11.18 -13.96 1.38
C PRO A 58 11.59 -13.95 -0.08
N LYS A 59 10.67 -14.25 -0.99
CA LYS A 59 10.91 -14.25 -2.44
C LYS A 59 9.65 -13.80 -3.16
N ALA A 60 9.80 -12.86 -4.08
CA ALA A 60 8.69 -12.41 -4.90
C ALA A 60 8.29 -13.50 -5.91
N MET A 61 6.99 -13.79 -6.00
CA MET A 61 6.42 -14.74 -6.94
C MET A 61 5.49 -14.00 -7.91
N ALA A 62 5.37 -14.51 -9.13
CA ALA A 62 4.56 -13.86 -10.16
C ALA A 62 3.09 -13.65 -9.74
N TRP A 63 2.52 -14.58 -8.97
CA TRP A 63 1.12 -14.48 -8.52
C TRP A 63 0.89 -13.41 -7.46
N MET A 64 1.95 -12.84 -6.89
CA MET A 64 1.86 -11.77 -5.88
C MET A 64 1.64 -10.40 -6.50
N GLY A 65 1.77 -10.28 -7.82
CA GLY A 65 1.58 -9.02 -8.53
C GLY A 65 0.11 -8.61 -8.62
N ILE A 66 -0.12 -7.41 -9.12
CA ILE A 66 -1.47 -6.90 -9.37
C ILE A 66 -2.02 -7.60 -10.61
N GLN A 67 -3.14 -8.31 -10.46
CA GLN A 67 -3.69 -9.18 -11.51
C GLN A 67 -4.12 -8.40 -12.76
N GLU A 68 -4.61 -7.20 -12.58
CA GLU A 68 -5.09 -6.36 -13.68
C GLU A 68 -3.97 -5.71 -14.48
N PHE A 69 -2.77 -5.68 -13.94
CA PHE A 69 -1.61 -5.10 -14.65
C PHE A 69 -1.05 -6.10 -15.65
N GLN A 70 -0.83 -5.65 -16.87
CA GLN A 70 -0.38 -6.50 -17.98
C GLN A 70 1.10 -6.30 -18.32
N GLU A 71 1.64 -5.11 -18.06
CA GLU A 71 2.99 -4.72 -18.44
C GLU A 71 3.74 -4.06 -17.29
N LYS A 72 5.07 -4.04 -17.40
CA LYS A 72 5.92 -3.31 -16.44
C LYS A 72 5.58 -1.84 -16.40
N LEU A 73 5.16 -1.26 -17.53
CA LEU A 73 4.74 0.13 -17.60
C LEU A 73 3.59 0.44 -16.64
N ASP A 74 2.68 -0.49 -16.43
CA ASP A 74 1.56 -0.31 -15.51
C ASP A 74 2.06 -0.06 -14.08
N TYR A 75 3.08 -0.78 -13.64
CA TYR A 75 3.72 -0.55 -12.34
C TYR A 75 4.47 0.79 -12.29
N CYS A 76 5.15 1.14 -13.38
CA CYS A 76 5.85 2.42 -13.46
C CYS A 76 4.87 3.59 -13.39
N LEU A 77 3.70 3.47 -14.03
CA LEU A 77 2.65 4.47 -13.96
C LEU A 77 2.12 4.61 -12.54
N LEU A 78 1.87 3.48 -11.86
CA LEU A 78 1.42 3.52 -10.47
C LEU A 78 2.45 4.22 -9.58
N CYS A 79 3.72 3.87 -9.71
CA CYS A 79 4.79 4.50 -8.93
C CYS A 79 4.89 6.01 -9.24
N GLY A 80 4.78 6.38 -10.50
CA GLY A 80 4.78 7.79 -10.91
C GLY A 80 3.60 8.56 -10.32
N MET A 81 2.41 7.95 -10.31
CA MET A 81 1.23 8.57 -9.69
C MET A 81 1.42 8.76 -8.19
N LEU A 82 1.98 7.78 -7.51
CA LEU A 82 2.25 7.88 -6.08
C LEU A 82 3.27 8.98 -5.79
N LEU A 83 4.30 9.11 -6.62
CA LEU A 83 5.27 10.21 -6.49
C LEU A 83 4.60 11.58 -6.68
N PHE A 84 3.74 11.70 -7.68
CA PHE A 84 2.99 12.93 -7.91
C PHE A 84 2.12 13.29 -6.71
N LEU A 85 1.39 12.31 -6.18
CA LEU A 85 0.49 12.52 -5.04
C LEU A 85 1.26 12.84 -3.74
N SER A 86 2.48 12.34 -3.60
CA SER A 86 3.29 12.57 -2.39
C SER A 86 3.69 14.03 -2.21
N ASP A 87 3.73 14.81 -3.30
CA ASP A 87 4.04 16.23 -3.25
C ASP A 87 2.82 17.13 -2.98
N LEU A 88 1.62 16.54 -2.96
CA LEU A 88 0.38 17.26 -2.70
C LEU A 88 0.04 17.21 -1.21
N ASP A 89 -0.58 18.29 -0.73
CA ASP A 89 -1.12 18.34 0.62
C ASP A 89 -2.46 17.60 0.69
N ASP A 90 -2.83 17.16 1.88
CA ASP A 90 -4.10 16.48 2.09
C ASP A 90 -5.26 17.41 1.70
N GLY A 91 -6.13 16.91 0.82
CA GLY A 91 -7.27 17.68 0.30
C GLY A 91 -6.93 18.64 -0.83
N GLU A 92 -5.66 18.74 -1.25
CA GLU A 92 -5.26 19.59 -2.35
C GLU A 92 -5.80 19.07 -3.67
N GLN A 93 -6.36 19.97 -4.47
CA GLN A 93 -6.90 19.64 -5.80
C GLN A 93 -5.81 19.74 -6.87
N PHE A 94 -5.92 18.93 -7.91
CA PHE A 94 -5.01 18.98 -9.05
C PHE A 94 -5.77 18.69 -10.34
N LEU A 95 -5.19 19.12 -11.47
CA LEU A 95 -5.75 18.86 -12.78
C LEU A 95 -5.23 17.51 -13.31
N LEU A 96 -6.10 16.78 -14.00
CA LEU A 96 -5.71 15.53 -14.65
C LEU A 96 -4.57 15.76 -15.64
N SER A 97 -4.62 16.91 -16.37
CA SER A 97 -3.55 17.27 -17.30
C SER A 97 -2.20 17.43 -16.62
N SER A 98 -2.17 17.97 -15.40
CA SER A 98 -0.93 18.10 -14.63
C SER A 98 -0.35 16.74 -14.29
N LEU A 99 -1.19 15.80 -13.89
CA LEU A 99 -0.78 14.43 -13.60
C LEU A 99 -0.21 13.75 -14.86
N THR A 100 -0.92 13.80 -15.98
CA THR A 100 -0.48 13.15 -17.21
C THR A 100 0.81 13.74 -17.76
N GLU A 101 0.97 15.07 -17.72
CA GLU A 101 2.20 15.73 -18.13
C GLU A 101 3.39 15.32 -17.26
N THR A 102 3.18 15.26 -15.96
CA THR A 102 4.23 14.81 -15.02
C THR A 102 4.63 13.36 -15.28
N LEU A 103 3.65 12.48 -15.50
CA LEU A 103 3.92 11.08 -15.80
C LEU A 103 4.69 10.91 -17.11
N GLU A 104 4.31 11.65 -18.16
CA GLU A 104 5.03 11.64 -19.43
C GLU A 104 6.48 12.08 -19.26
N ALA A 105 6.72 13.13 -18.48
CA ALA A 105 8.06 13.63 -18.21
C ALA A 105 8.91 12.60 -17.44
N ILE A 106 8.36 11.98 -16.41
CA ILE A 106 9.07 10.99 -15.61
C ILE A 106 9.39 9.74 -16.43
N LEU A 107 8.47 9.29 -17.26
CA LEU A 107 8.58 8.04 -18.01
C LEU A 107 9.15 8.21 -19.43
N ALA A 108 9.50 9.41 -19.83
CA ALA A 108 10.01 9.68 -21.17
C ALA A 108 11.23 8.85 -21.55
N GLU A 109 12.11 8.56 -20.58
CA GLU A 109 13.32 7.76 -20.79
C GLU A 109 13.03 6.25 -20.76
N VAL A 110 11.88 5.84 -20.25
CA VAL A 110 11.51 4.43 -20.14
C VAL A 110 10.81 3.96 -21.41
N GLN A 111 9.66 4.54 -21.70
CA GLN A 111 8.93 4.33 -22.95
C GLN A 111 7.76 5.34 -23.08
N PRO A 112 7.33 5.63 -24.32
CA PRO A 112 6.16 6.49 -24.52
C PRO A 112 4.91 5.88 -23.89
N VAL A 113 4.05 6.73 -23.34
CA VAL A 113 2.80 6.30 -22.72
C VAL A 113 1.66 6.42 -23.73
N ASP A 114 0.92 5.34 -23.95
CA ASP A 114 -0.28 5.33 -24.78
C ASP A 114 -1.52 5.41 -23.88
N TRP A 115 -2.15 6.59 -23.90
CA TRP A 115 -3.32 6.86 -23.07
C TRP A 115 -4.64 6.32 -23.64
N THR A 116 -4.62 5.79 -24.86
CA THR A 116 -5.82 5.25 -25.52
C THR A 116 -6.08 3.79 -25.21
N ARG A 117 -5.16 3.15 -24.56
CA ARG A 117 -5.19 1.74 -24.23
C ARG A 117 -6.10 1.39 -23.03
#